data_1575791f89e75bd4a693104012cbd1d7
#
_entry.id   1575791f89e75bd4a693104012cbd1d7
#
_cell.length_a   1.000
_cell.length_b   1.000
_cell.length_c   1.000
_cell.angle_alpha   90.00
_cell.angle_beta   90.00
_cell.angle_gamma   90.00
#
_symmetry.space_group_name_H-M   'P 1'
#
loop_
_entity.id
_entity.type
_entity.pdbx_description
1 polymer ?
#
loop_
_entity_poly.entity_id
_entity_poly.type
_entity_poly.pdbx_seq_one_letter_code
_entity_poly.pdbx_strand_id
1 'polypeptide(L)'
;RFGPYAADLLAHASTPTALELSVPPAKILVRFESAGTVVGQQADQAVTLARGHGGTAVVLTGEGETSAWRSHDARVFDSDNTIVKIAMVPSELSSILTWIDDTAKTRALDYVLIGRGGLGLLHVSLSGSVTEQSAFVALIRERLPVGRGSAMIQRAGRGLKDLVDVWGPVGNGLRIMQEVKRRFDPTSTLNPGRGPGGL
;
A
#
# COMPACT_ATOMS: atom_id res chain seq x y z
N ARG A 1 -1.87 -2.42 -16.87
CA ARG A 1 -0.52 -2.62 -17.48
C ARG A 1 0.61 -2.75 -16.47
N PHE A 2 0.35 -2.43 -15.20
CA PHE A 2 1.36 -2.55 -14.14
C PHE A 2 1.83 -4.00 -13.94
N GLY A 3 0.90 -4.95 -13.81
CA GLY A 3 1.23 -6.35 -13.54
C GLY A 3 2.14 -6.97 -14.60
N PRO A 4 1.82 -6.88 -15.90
CA PRO A 4 2.71 -7.36 -16.95
C PRO A 4 4.09 -6.73 -16.94
N TYR A 5 4.20 -5.41 -16.77
CA TYR A 5 5.50 -4.74 -16.67
C TYR A 5 6.34 -5.25 -15.49
N ALA A 6 5.72 -5.37 -14.30
CA ALA A 6 6.42 -5.87 -13.12
C ALA A 6 6.86 -7.33 -13.28
N ALA A 7 6.04 -8.18 -13.91
CA ALA A 7 6.39 -9.57 -14.21
C ALA A 7 7.58 -9.66 -15.17
N ASP A 8 7.58 -8.87 -16.25
CA ASP A 8 8.67 -8.83 -17.20
C ASP A 8 9.96 -8.31 -16.57
N LEU A 9 9.88 -7.29 -15.73
CA LEU A 9 11.04 -6.76 -15.00
C LEU A 9 11.68 -7.83 -14.12
N LEU A 10 10.88 -8.61 -13.41
CA LEU A 10 11.36 -9.72 -12.57
C LEU A 10 11.91 -10.88 -13.41
N ALA A 11 11.28 -11.22 -14.53
CA ALA A 11 11.70 -12.31 -15.42
C ALA A 11 13.07 -12.07 -16.07
N HIS A 12 13.47 -10.81 -16.27
CA HIS A 12 14.76 -10.44 -16.88
C HIS A 12 15.91 -10.38 -15.87
N ALA A 13 15.77 -10.96 -14.69
CA ALA A 13 16.76 -10.93 -13.61
C ALA A 13 17.17 -9.51 -13.14
N SER A 14 16.48 -8.50 -13.61
CA SER A 14 16.60 -7.13 -13.10
C SER A 14 15.83 -7.03 -11.80
N THR A 15 16.43 -7.50 -10.71
CA THR A 15 15.81 -7.43 -9.38
C THR A 15 15.90 -6.00 -8.86
N PRO A 16 14.81 -5.21 -8.90
CA PRO A 16 14.84 -3.88 -8.34
C PRO A 16 14.93 -3.92 -6.82
N THR A 17 15.68 -2.98 -6.25
CA THR A 17 15.73 -2.76 -4.80
C THR A 17 14.39 -2.24 -4.27
N ALA A 18 13.69 -1.44 -5.09
CA ALA A 18 12.33 -1.01 -4.82
C ALA A 18 11.50 -0.93 -6.10
N LEU A 19 10.25 -1.35 -6.01
CA LEU A 19 9.25 -1.25 -7.07
C LEU A 19 7.96 -0.71 -6.43
N GLU A 20 7.70 0.57 -6.65
CA GLU A 20 6.55 1.26 -6.06
C GLU A 20 5.63 1.84 -7.14
N LEU A 21 4.36 1.77 -6.88
CA LEU A 21 3.31 2.29 -7.76
C LEU A 21 2.53 3.42 -7.10
N SER A 22 1.97 4.29 -7.91
CA SER A 22 0.97 5.27 -7.46
C SER A 22 -0.17 5.42 -8.47
N VAL A 23 -1.37 5.70 -7.97
CA VAL A 23 -2.59 5.92 -8.77
C VAL A 23 -3.47 6.94 -8.03
N PRO A 24 -4.23 7.81 -8.69
CA PRO A 24 -4.02 8.40 -10.01
C PRO A 24 -2.97 9.54 -9.99
N PRO A 25 -2.31 9.90 -11.08
CA PRO A 25 -2.16 9.12 -12.30
C PRO A 25 -1.32 7.86 -12.07
N ALA A 26 -1.45 6.86 -12.95
CA ALA A 26 -0.65 5.65 -12.85
C ALA A 26 0.83 5.95 -13.10
N LYS A 27 1.66 5.72 -12.10
CA LYS A 27 3.12 5.92 -12.13
C LYS A 27 3.81 4.76 -11.41
N ILE A 28 4.97 4.40 -11.90
CA ILE A 28 5.84 3.40 -11.28
C ILE A 28 7.18 4.05 -11.00
N LEU A 29 7.70 3.85 -9.80
CA LEU A 29 9.08 4.15 -9.43
C LEU A 29 9.82 2.84 -9.24
N VAL A 30 10.95 2.70 -9.91
CA VAL A 30 11.83 1.54 -9.82
C VAL A 30 13.20 2.01 -9.38
N ARG A 31 13.79 1.37 -8.37
CA ARG A 31 15.14 1.65 -7.89
C ARG A 31 16.02 0.43 -8.07
N PHE A 32 17.23 0.68 -8.50
CA PHE A 32 18.30 -0.30 -8.56
C PHE A 32 19.50 0.20 -7.73
N GLU A 33 19.98 -0.63 -6.83
CA GLU A 33 21.18 -0.37 -6.01
C GLU A 33 22.14 -1.54 -6.21
N SER A 34 23.20 -1.32 -6.99
CA SER A 34 24.20 -2.33 -7.34
C SER A 34 25.51 -1.65 -7.75
N ALA A 35 26.49 -2.40 -8.23
CA ALA A 35 27.73 -1.84 -8.79
C ALA A 35 27.43 -0.95 -10.01
N GLY A 36 28.15 0.17 -10.17
CA GLY A 36 27.80 1.26 -11.06
C GLY A 36 27.47 0.88 -12.51
N THR A 37 28.26 -0.01 -13.14
CA THR A 37 28.00 -0.47 -14.51
C THR A 37 26.72 -1.33 -14.62
N VAL A 38 26.41 -2.12 -13.59
CA VAL A 38 25.24 -2.99 -13.55
C VAL A 38 23.96 -2.16 -13.39
N VAL A 39 23.99 -1.12 -12.56
CA VAL A 39 22.84 -0.21 -12.36
C VAL A 39 22.42 0.44 -13.69
N GLY A 40 23.38 0.90 -14.49
CA GLY A 40 23.08 1.49 -15.81
C GLY A 40 22.34 0.51 -16.72
N GLN A 41 22.86 -0.72 -16.83
CA GLN A 41 22.23 -1.77 -17.65
C GLN A 41 20.82 -2.13 -17.17
N GLN A 42 20.62 -2.23 -15.85
CA GLN A 42 19.30 -2.50 -15.26
C GLN A 42 18.30 -1.36 -15.53
N ALA A 43 18.76 -0.11 -15.41
CA ALA A 43 17.94 1.05 -15.72
C ALA A 43 17.53 1.11 -17.20
N ASP A 44 18.46 0.88 -18.13
CA ASP A 44 18.19 0.85 -19.57
C ASP A 44 17.21 -0.26 -19.94
N GLN A 45 17.35 -1.43 -19.31
CA GLN A 45 16.43 -2.54 -19.49
C GLN A 45 15.01 -2.19 -18.99
N ALA A 46 14.92 -1.59 -17.79
CA ALA A 46 13.62 -1.16 -17.24
C ALA A 46 12.94 -0.12 -18.12
N VAL A 47 13.70 0.83 -18.68
CA VAL A 47 13.19 1.81 -19.67
C VAL A 47 12.68 1.13 -20.93
N THR A 48 13.41 0.16 -21.45
CA THR A 48 13.04 -0.59 -22.65
C THR A 48 11.73 -1.35 -22.43
N LEU A 49 11.60 -2.05 -21.32
CA LEU A 49 10.37 -2.75 -20.94
C LEU A 49 9.19 -1.78 -20.77
N ALA A 50 9.41 -0.65 -20.11
CA ALA A 50 8.33 0.35 -19.94
C ALA A 50 7.80 0.85 -21.28
N ARG A 51 8.68 1.12 -22.24
CA ARG A 51 8.29 1.52 -23.62
C ARG A 51 7.55 0.41 -24.34
N GLY A 52 7.99 -0.83 -24.19
CA GLY A 52 7.30 -2.01 -24.74
C GLY A 52 5.85 -2.15 -24.23
N HIS A 53 5.59 -1.76 -23.01
CA HIS A 53 4.24 -1.69 -22.42
C HIS A 53 3.48 -0.38 -22.75
N GLY A 54 4.00 0.46 -23.63
CA GLY A 54 3.38 1.73 -24.06
C GLY A 54 3.47 2.84 -23.00
N GLY A 55 4.42 2.74 -22.07
CA GLY A 55 4.73 3.77 -21.09
C GLY A 55 5.84 4.71 -21.56
N THR A 56 6.02 5.81 -20.81
CA THR A 56 7.19 6.68 -20.89
C THR A 56 8.05 6.47 -19.66
N ALA A 57 9.36 6.55 -19.79
CA ALA A 57 10.28 6.37 -18.67
C ALA A 57 11.41 7.40 -18.72
N VAL A 58 11.83 7.83 -17.53
CA VAL A 58 12.95 8.75 -17.31
C VAL A 58 13.83 8.16 -16.24
N VAL A 59 15.14 8.16 -16.46
CA VAL A 59 16.13 7.77 -15.43
C VAL A 59 16.45 9.02 -14.60
N LEU A 60 16.35 8.88 -13.28
CA LEU A 60 16.64 9.93 -12.31
C LEU A 60 17.86 9.51 -11.46
N THR A 61 18.69 10.47 -11.11
CA THR A 61 19.86 10.28 -10.23
C THR A 61 19.99 11.45 -9.27
N GLY A 62 20.70 11.26 -8.15
CA GLY A 62 21.03 12.31 -7.19
C GLY A 62 19.78 13.00 -6.61
N GLU A 63 19.76 14.33 -6.66
CA GLU A 63 18.66 15.13 -6.11
C GLU A 63 17.33 14.88 -6.82
N GLY A 64 17.33 14.61 -8.12
CA GLY A 64 16.14 14.27 -8.89
C GLY A 64 15.48 12.97 -8.39
N GLU A 65 16.28 11.96 -8.09
CA GLU A 65 15.82 10.71 -7.48
C GLU A 65 15.24 10.96 -6.09
N THR A 66 15.99 11.63 -5.22
CA THR A 66 15.55 11.95 -3.84
C THR A 66 14.22 12.71 -3.84
N SER A 67 14.08 13.70 -4.72
CA SER A 67 12.85 14.47 -4.88
C SER A 67 11.67 13.60 -5.37
N ALA A 68 11.92 12.68 -6.31
CA ALA A 68 10.89 11.79 -6.82
C ALA A 68 10.34 10.86 -5.73
N TRP A 69 11.19 10.26 -4.90
CA TRP A 69 10.78 9.40 -3.78
C TRP A 69 10.04 10.19 -2.71
N ARG A 70 10.53 11.38 -2.32
CA ARG A 70 9.83 12.25 -1.36
C ARG A 70 8.44 12.64 -1.87
N SER A 71 8.33 13.04 -3.13
CA SER A 71 7.05 13.41 -3.73
C SER A 71 6.10 12.22 -3.85
N HIS A 72 6.63 11.00 -4.01
CA HIS A 72 5.82 9.79 -4.01
C HIS A 72 5.15 9.55 -2.65
N ASP A 73 5.92 9.59 -1.57
CA ASP A 73 5.40 9.41 -0.22
C ASP A 73 4.42 10.53 0.19
N ALA A 74 4.74 11.77 -0.14
CA ALA A 74 3.93 12.95 0.14
C ALA A 74 2.50 12.84 -0.42
N ARG A 75 2.31 12.12 -1.55
CA ARG A 75 0.99 11.94 -2.16
C ARG A 75 -0.07 11.35 -1.23
N VAL A 76 0.34 10.53 -0.28
CA VAL A 76 -0.57 9.88 0.67
C VAL A 76 -0.39 10.45 2.07
N PHE A 77 0.85 10.70 2.49
CA PHE A 77 1.14 10.98 3.90
C PHE A 77 1.05 12.45 4.30
N ASP A 78 1.13 13.39 3.36
CA ASP A 78 1.07 14.83 3.63
C ASP A 78 -0.37 15.40 3.67
N SER A 79 -1.39 14.56 3.52
CA SER A 79 -2.79 14.95 3.67
C SER A 79 -3.37 14.53 5.01
N ASP A 80 -4.40 15.19 5.49
CA ASP A 80 -5.17 14.79 6.69
C ASP A 80 -6.23 13.72 6.40
N ASN A 81 -6.25 13.18 5.20
CA ASN A 81 -7.19 12.16 4.77
C ASN A 81 -7.09 10.87 5.58
N THR A 82 -8.11 10.05 5.49
CA THR A 82 -8.07 8.68 6.01
C THR A 82 -7.06 7.86 5.21
N ILE A 83 -6.16 7.16 5.90
CA ILE A 83 -5.22 6.23 5.28
C ILE A 83 -5.57 4.81 5.69
N VAL A 84 -5.87 3.99 4.67
CA VAL A 84 -6.06 2.54 4.81
C VAL A 84 -4.82 1.83 4.29
N LYS A 85 -4.17 1.06 5.17
CA LYS A 85 -3.07 0.17 4.78
C LYS A 85 -3.65 -1.19 4.43
N ILE A 86 -3.37 -1.66 3.23
CA ILE A 86 -3.80 -2.96 2.71
C ILE A 86 -2.57 -3.82 2.50
N ALA A 87 -2.61 -5.04 3.04
CA ALA A 87 -1.62 -6.07 2.76
C ALA A 87 -2.32 -7.25 2.07
N MET A 88 -1.71 -7.79 1.02
CA MET A 88 -2.28 -8.88 0.23
C MET A 88 -1.15 -9.70 -0.40
N VAL A 89 -1.48 -10.86 -0.95
CA VAL A 89 -0.52 -11.56 -1.81
C VAL A 89 -0.32 -10.79 -3.11
N PRO A 90 0.92 -10.67 -3.63
CA PRO A 90 1.20 -9.87 -4.83
C PRO A 90 0.38 -10.25 -6.07
N SER A 91 -0.03 -11.51 -6.20
CA SER A 91 -0.88 -11.98 -7.31
C SER A 91 -2.28 -11.33 -7.33
N GLU A 92 -2.77 -10.82 -6.20
CA GLU A 92 -4.07 -10.14 -6.10
C GLU A 92 -4.00 -8.65 -6.46
N LEU A 93 -2.79 -8.11 -6.65
CA LEU A 93 -2.59 -6.66 -6.81
C LEU A 93 -3.46 -6.07 -7.93
N SER A 94 -3.48 -6.68 -9.11
CA SER A 94 -4.23 -6.16 -10.26
C SER A 94 -5.73 -6.11 -9.97
N SER A 95 -6.29 -7.20 -9.39
CA SER A 95 -7.71 -7.28 -9.08
C SER A 95 -8.11 -6.30 -7.97
N ILE A 96 -7.25 -6.09 -6.98
CA ILE A 96 -7.48 -5.14 -5.90
C ILE A 96 -7.39 -3.69 -6.40
N LEU A 97 -6.45 -3.35 -7.29
CA LEU A 97 -6.37 -2.01 -7.88
C LEU A 97 -7.63 -1.66 -8.67
N THR A 98 -8.11 -2.58 -9.50
CA THR A 98 -9.37 -2.40 -10.26
C THR A 98 -10.55 -2.24 -9.29
N TRP A 99 -10.63 -3.10 -8.27
CA TRP A 99 -11.70 -3.05 -7.28
C TRP A 99 -11.70 -1.73 -6.50
N ILE A 100 -10.52 -1.19 -6.11
CA ILE A 100 -10.41 0.11 -5.42
C ILE A 100 -10.97 1.22 -6.30
N ASP A 101 -10.57 1.27 -7.59
CA ASP A 101 -11.02 2.30 -8.52
C ASP A 101 -12.54 2.27 -8.73
N ASP A 102 -13.10 1.09 -8.97
CA ASP A 102 -14.53 0.90 -9.18
C ASP A 102 -15.35 1.23 -7.92
N THR A 103 -14.86 0.78 -6.76
CA THR A 103 -15.55 1.01 -5.49
C THR A 103 -15.50 2.49 -5.09
N ALA A 104 -14.36 3.15 -5.25
CA ALA A 104 -14.22 4.58 -4.95
C ALA A 104 -15.17 5.41 -5.83
N LYS A 105 -15.23 5.13 -7.14
CA LYS A 105 -16.14 5.79 -8.07
C LYS A 105 -17.61 5.58 -7.68
N THR A 106 -18.00 4.35 -7.39
CA THR A 106 -19.39 4.00 -7.03
C THR A 106 -19.83 4.69 -5.74
N ARG A 107 -18.88 4.94 -4.81
CA ARG A 107 -19.15 5.54 -3.50
C ARG A 107 -18.84 7.03 -3.44
N ALA A 108 -18.56 7.67 -4.56
CA ALA A 108 -18.15 9.08 -4.62
C ALA A 108 -17.04 9.41 -3.61
N LEU A 109 -16.02 8.54 -3.54
CA LEU A 109 -14.81 8.75 -2.76
C LEU A 109 -13.68 9.18 -3.70
N ASP A 110 -12.99 10.26 -3.33
CA ASP A 110 -11.70 10.55 -3.95
C ASP A 110 -10.63 9.71 -3.28
N TYR A 111 -9.69 9.24 -4.08
CA TYR A 111 -8.59 8.46 -3.55
C TYR A 111 -7.25 8.75 -4.23
N VAL A 112 -6.19 8.55 -3.50
CA VAL A 112 -4.82 8.42 -3.99
C VAL A 112 -4.20 7.21 -3.32
N LEU A 113 -3.50 6.39 -4.07
CA LEU A 113 -2.77 5.27 -3.48
C LEU A 113 -1.30 5.28 -3.89
N ILE A 114 -0.48 4.77 -3.00
CA ILE A 114 0.89 4.35 -3.26
C ILE A 114 1.09 2.93 -2.76
N GLY A 115 2.08 2.22 -3.30
CA GLY A 115 2.33 0.88 -2.78
C GLY A 115 3.55 0.18 -3.34
N ARG A 116 4.01 -0.78 -2.57
CA ARG A 116 5.10 -1.71 -2.90
C ARG A 116 4.52 -2.92 -3.60
N GLY A 117 4.45 -2.84 -4.94
CA GLY A 117 3.78 -3.86 -5.75
C GLY A 117 4.33 -5.27 -5.54
N GLY A 118 5.65 -5.42 -5.47
CA GLY A 118 6.30 -6.72 -5.23
C GLY A 118 6.06 -7.32 -3.85
N LEU A 119 5.66 -6.50 -2.86
CA LEU A 119 5.35 -6.95 -1.50
C LEU A 119 3.85 -7.08 -1.23
N GLY A 120 2.99 -6.67 -2.17
CA GLY A 120 1.55 -6.66 -1.96
C GLY A 120 1.10 -5.68 -0.87
N LEU A 121 1.79 -4.54 -0.71
CA LEU A 121 1.47 -3.52 0.27
C LEU A 121 0.98 -2.25 -0.41
N LEU A 122 -0.20 -1.76 -0.01
CA LEU A 122 -0.77 -0.50 -0.49
C LEU A 122 -1.11 0.41 0.69
N HIS A 123 -0.99 1.72 0.46
CA HIS A 123 -1.56 2.77 1.30
C HIS A 123 -2.53 3.57 0.45
N VAL A 124 -3.79 3.57 0.85
CA VAL A 124 -4.87 4.26 0.15
C VAL A 124 -5.31 5.43 1.00
N SER A 125 -5.09 6.65 0.51
CA SER A 125 -5.63 7.88 1.08
C SER A 125 -7.04 8.06 0.53
N LEU A 126 -8.03 8.22 1.39
CA LEU A 126 -9.44 8.38 1.05
C LEU A 126 -9.95 9.73 1.56
N SER A 127 -10.71 10.43 0.71
CA SER A 127 -11.52 11.58 1.11
C SER A 127 -12.97 11.42 0.64
N GLY A 128 -13.91 12.02 1.36
CA GLY A 128 -15.34 11.88 1.14
C GLY A 128 -16.10 11.73 2.45
N SER A 129 -17.37 11.31 2.40
CA SER A 129 -18.17 11.17 3.60
C SER A 129 -17.67 10.03 4.50
N VAL A 130 -17.78 10.21 5.80
CA VAL A 130 -17.36 9.19 6.80
C VAL A 130 -18.10 7.87 6.60
N THR A 131 -19.39 7.94 6.24
CA THR A 131 -20.20 6.75 5.96
C THR A 131 -19.66 5.95 4.80
N GLU A 132 -19.31 6.62 3.69
CA GLU A 132 -18.76 5.94 2.51
C GLU A 132 -17.35 5.41 2.74
N GLN A 133 -16.53 6.11 3.52
CA GLN A 133 -15.22 5.61 3.94
C GLN A 133 -15.37 4.36 4.82
N SER A 134 -16.34 4.34 5.76
CA SER A 134 -16.65 3.18 6.59
C SER A 134 -17.07 1.98 5.73
N ALA A 135 -17.96 2.21 4.77
CA ALA A 135 -18.40 1.18 3.83
C ALA A 135 -17.26 0.64 2.96
N PHE A 136 -16.36 1.51 2.48
CA PHE A 136 -15.15 1.09 1.75
C PHE A 136 -14.27 0.16 2.60
N VAL A 137 -14.04 0.53 3.87
CA VAL A 137 -13.21 -0.29 4.79
C VAL A 137 -13.86 -1.66 5.05
N ALA A 138 -15.17 -1.73 5.24
CA ALA A 138 -15.89 -2.99 5.40
C ALA A 138 -15.75 -3.88 4.17
N LEU A 139 -16.01 -3.33 2.99
CA LEU A 139 -15.97 -4.06 1.72
C LEU A 139 -14.55 -4.54 1.34
N ILE A 140 -13.51 -3.75 1.57
CA ILE A 140 -12.15 -4.23 1.28
C ILE A 140 -11.77 -5.39 2.20
N ARG A 141 -12.20 -5.38 3.46
CA ARG A 141 -11.97 -6.50 4.39
C ARG A 141 -12.68 -7.77 3.94
N GLU A 142 -13.89 -7.65 3.43
CA GLU A 142 -14.64 -8.79 2.84
C GLU A 142 -14.00 -9.29 1.54
N ARG A 143 -13.46 -8.38 0.74
CA ARG A 143 -12.81 -8.72 -0.55
C ARG A 143 -11.48 -9.45 -0.38
N LEU A 144 -10.75 -9.20 0.70
CA LEU A 144 -9.45 -9.82 0.94
C LEU A 144 -9.62 -11.28 1.40
N PRO A 145 -8.84 -12.22 0.86
CA PRO A 145 -8.91 -13.62 1.27
C PRO A 145 -8.55 -13.78 2.75
N VAL A 146 -9.36 -14.55 3.48
CA VAL A 146 -9.12 -14.83 4.90
C VAL A 146 -7.73 -15.45 5.10
N GLY A 147 -6.96 -14.88 6.03
CA GLY A 147 -5.60 -15.35 6.35
C GLY A 147 -4.54 -15.01 5.29
N ARG A 148 -4.90 -14.36 4.16
CA ARG A 148 -3.99 -13.99 3.08
C ARG A 148 -3.97 -12.51 2.76
N GLY A 149 -4.74 -11.72 3.49
CA GLY A 149 -4.77 -10.27 3.35
C GLY A 149 -5.34 -9.60 4.59
N SER A 150 -5.06 -8.30 4.74
CA SER A 150 -5.60 -7.47 5.81
C SER A 150 -5.76 -6.04 5.35
N ALA A 151 -6.74 -5.33 5.93
CA ALA A 151 -6.91 -3.90 5.77
C ALA A 151 -7.09 -3.24 7.14
N MET A 152 -6.16 -2.34 7.48
CA MET A 152 -6.19 -1.59 8.73
C MET A 152 -6.22 -0.10 8.46
N ILE A 153 -6.87 0.66 9.34
CA ILE A 153 -6.86 2.12 9.28
C ILE A 153 -5.60 2.61 9.99
N GLN A 154 -4.67 3.19 9.23
CA GLN A 154 -3.43 3.75 9.75
C GLN A 154 -3.63 5.17 10.29
N ARG A 155 -4.51 5.93 9.66
CA ARG A 155 -4.91 7.29 10.08
C ARG A 155 -6.37 7.53 9.72
N ALA A 156 -7.14 8.12 10.62
CA ALA A 156 -8.48 8.61 10.34
C ALA A 156 -8.93 9.64 11.36
N GLY A 157 -9.90 10.45 11.00
CA GLY A 157 -10.65 11.30 11.92
C GLY A 157 -11.45 10.47 12.93
N ARG A 158 -11.84 11.10 14.03
CA ARG A 158 -12.58 10.43 15.12
C ARG A 158 -13.88 9.79 14.64
N GLY A 159 -14.66 10.51 13.83
CA GLY A 159 -15.94 10.00 13.35
C GLY A 159 -15.87 8.65 12.64
N LEU A 160 -14.78 8.38 11.87
CA LEU A 160 -14.60 7.06 11.26
C LEU A 160 -14.19 6.01 12.29
N LYS A 161 -13.36 6.37 13.27
CA LYS A 161 -12.93 5.45 14.33
C LYS A 161 -14.07 5.01 15.25
N ASP A 162 -15.09 5.84 15.37
CA ASP A 162 -16.29 5.50 16.14
C ASP A 162 -17.21 4.51 15.40
N LEU A 163 -17.07 4.39 14.07
CA LEU A 163 -17.86 3.51 13.23
C LEU A 163 -17.16 2.17 12.89
N VAL A 164 -15.83 2.16 12.89
CA VAL A 164 -15.06 1.02 12.37
C VAL A 164 -13.89 0.71 13.31
N ASP A 165 -13.71 -0.57 13.64
CA ASP A 165 -12.49 -1.02 14.30
C ASP A 165 -11.28 -0.73 13.39
N VAL A 166 -10.30 0.03 13.89
CA VAL A 166 -9.14 0.46 13.11
C VAL A 166 -8.23 -0.71 12.71
N TRP A 167 -8.15 -1.74 13.53
CA TRP A 167 -7.29 -2.90 13.29
C TRP A 167 -7.94 -3.93 12.37
N GLY A 168 -9.28 -4.08 12.46
CA GLY A 168 -10.02 -5.13 11.79
C GLY A 168 -9.79 -6.52 12.41
N PRO A 169 -10.21 -7.58 11.71
CA PRO A 169 -10.10 -8.94 12.22
C PRO A 169 -8.66 -9.34 12.51
N VAL A 170 -8.33 -9.69 13.74
CA VAL A 170 -6.96 -10.03 14.18
C VAL A 170 -6.61 -11.51 13.92
N GLY A 171 -7.63 -12.36 13.72
CA GLY A 171 -7.44 -13.78 13.48
C GLY A 171 -6.77 -14.53 14.65
N ASN A 172 -6.05 -15.59 14.34
CA ASN A 172 -5.45 -16.51 15.34
C ASN A 172 -4.31 -15.87 16.14
N GLY A 173 -3.75 -14.75 15.68
CA GLY A 173 -2.66 -14.04 16.37
C GLY A 173 -3.10 -13.38 17.68
N LEU A 174 -4.40 -13.10 17.87
CA LEU A 174 -4.89 -12.36 19.03
C LEU A 174 -4.50 -13.03 20.37
N ARG A 175 -4.61 -14.34 20.46
CA ARG A 175 -4.24 -15.08 21.67
C ARG A 175 -2.78 -14.87 22.05
N ILE A 176 -1.88 -14.92 21.08
CA ILE A 176 -0.45 -14.69 21.31
C ILE A 176 -0.22 -13.24 21.76
N MET A 177 -0.86 -12.28 21.12
CA MET A 177 -0.78 -10.86 21.48
C MET A 177 -1.27 -10.63 22.91
N GLN A 178 -2.36 -11.26 23.32
CA GLN A 178 -2.90 -11.21 24.68
C GLN A 178 -1.89 -11.77 25.70
N GLU A 179 -1.27 -12.91 25.41
CA GLU A 179 -0.26 -13.51 26.30
C GLU A 179 0.98 -12.60 26.43
N VAL A 180 1.45 -12.02 25.32
CA VAL A 180 2.55 -11.05 25.33
C VAL A 180 2.16 -9.83 26.17
N LYS A 181 0.97 -9.25 25.96
CA LYS A 181 0.48 -8.12 26.74
C LYS A 181 0.44 -8.45 28.22
N ARG A 182 -0.17 -9.56 28.60
CA ARG A 182 -0.25 -10.00 30.01
C ARG A 182 1.12 -10.20 30.66
N ARG A 183 2.11 -10.68 29.88
CA ARG A 183 3.47 -10.92 30.39
C ARG A 183 4.26 -9.65 30.63
N PHE A 184 4.17 -8.66 29.72
CA PHE A 184 4.99 -7.45 29.74
C PHE A 184 4.27 -6.22 30.30
N ASP A 185 2.95 -6.23 30.35
CA ASP A 185 2.12 -5.15 30.89
C ASP A 185 0.93 -5.72 31.66
N PRO A 186 1.18 -6.45 32.77
CA PRO A 186 0.13 -7.13 33.53
C PRO A 186 -0.92 -6.20 34.14
N THR A 187 -0.56 -4.94 34.34
CA THR A 187 -1.45 -3.90 34.89
C THR A 187 -2.14 -3.06 33.80
N SER A 188 -1.93 -3.40 32.52
CA SER A 188 -2.53 -2.71 31.37
C SER A 188 -2.33 -1.19 31.38
N THR A 189 -1.11 -0.74 31.70
CA THR A 189 -0.75 0.69 31.73
C THR A 189 -0.28 1.24 30.38
N LEU A 190 0.22 0.37 29.47
CA LEU A 190 0.76 0.76 28.18
C LEU A 190 -0.35 0.78 27.12
N ASN A 191 -0.80 1.98 26.75
CA ASN A 191 -1.80 2.20 25.70
C ASN A 191 -3.06 1.30 25.84
N PRO A 192 -3.76 1.29 26.97
CA PRO A 192 -4.88 0.38 27.20
C PRO A 192 -5.98 0.59 26.14
N GLY A 193 -6.47 -0.49 25.57
CA GLY A 193 -7.54 -0.48 24.57
C GLY A 193 -7.14 0.03 23.18
N ARG A 194 -5.87 0.35 22.92
CA ARG A 194 -5.41 0.88 21.64
C ARG A 194 -4.83 -0.17 20.70
N GLY A 195 -4.55 -1.36 21.21
CA GLY A 195 -4.01 -2.46 20.42
C GLY A 195 -5.06 -3.25 19.64
N PRO A 196 -4.61 -4.18 18.78
CA PRO A 196 -5.50 -5.09 18.09
C PRO A 196 -6.39 -5.88 19.05
N GLY A 197 -7.70 -5.96 18.77
CA GLY A 197 -8.66 -6.65 19.64
C GLY A 197 -8.86 -5.98 21.01
N GLY A 198 -8.56 -4.69 21.15
CA GLY A 198 -8.76 -3.93 22.38
C GLY A 198 -7.67 -4.12 23.45
N LEU A 199 -6.48 -4.57 23.07
CA LEU A 199 -5.33 -4.75 23.94
C LEU A 199 -4.73 -3.45 24.46
#